data_84bfdf2a4c2ed1b6de41903fc60ec831
#
_entry.id   84bfdf2a4c2ed1b6de41903fc60ec831
#
_cell.length_a   1.000
_cell.length_b   1.000
_cell.length_c   1.000
_cell.angle_alpha   90.00
_cell.angle_beta   90.00
_cell.angle_gamma   90.00
#
_symmetry.space_group_name_H-M   'P 1'
#
loop_
_entity.id
_entity.type
_entity.pdbx_description
1 polymer ?
#
loop_
_entity_poly.entity_id
_entity_poly.type
_entity_poly.pdbx_seq_one_letter_code
_entity_poly.pdbx_strand_id
1 'polypeptide(L)'
;MAISKYSIKKGSDTAKDLYATYRLYILESKGLWDLPTRKEAYAEKWYDKNGQKVYEPVTPVYQPTEGSITFAALGDVETVKTNIRSFYSYITNVIPATPGTPYGSSSFSIWNDVWGESAKQVIRCTGFEIGAKMSYQDVQDLQNPDRLVSAYTFSLNFSIDQPTL
;
A
#
# COMPACT_ATOMS: atom_id res chain seq x y z
N MET A 1 -22.44 -6.93 -4.39
CA MET A 1 -21.64 -5.76 -4.00
C MET A 1 -20.52 -5.56 -5.02
N ALA A 2 -20.39 -4.37 -5.57
CA ALA A 2 -19.33 -4.08 -6.51
C ALA A 2 -17.97 -3.98 -5.79
N ILE A 3 -16.93 -4.56 -6.38
CA ILE A 3 -15.56 -4.44 -5.86
C ILE A 3 -15.05 -3.04 -6.16
N SER A 4 -14.49 -2.38 -5.16
CA SER A 4 -13.90 -1.06 -5.33
C SER A 4 -12.67 -1.12 -6.25
N LYS A 5 -12.59 -0.19 -7.17
CA LYS A 5 -11.42 -0.03 -8.04
C LYS A 5 -10.38 0.83 -7.36
N TYR A 6 -9.13 0.45 -7.54
CA TYR A 6 -7.97 1.17 -7.03
C TYR A 6 -7.04 1.54 -8.17
N SER A 7 -6.38 2.67 -8.03
CA SER A 7 -5.36 3.14 -8.95
C SER A 7 -4.05 3.38 -8.24
N ILE A 8 -2.95 3.21 -8.95
CA ILE A 8 -1.60 3.47 -8.45
C ILE A 8 -0.88 4.45 -9.37
N LYS A 9 0.07 5.16 -8.79
CA LYS A 9 0.91 6.10 -9.53
C LYS A 9 2.28 6.17 -8.88
N LYS A 10 3.31 6.24 -9.68
CA LYS A 10 4.69 6.33 -9.20
C LYS A 10 5.34 7.60 -9.74
N GLY A 11 5.70 8.50 -8.83
CA GLY A 11 6.31 9.77 -9.20
C GLY A 11 5.42 10.60 -10.13
N SER A 12 5.94 10.99 -11.27
CA SER A 12 5.24 11.76 -12.29
C SER A 12 4.59 10.91 -13.38
N ASP A 13 4.58 9.60 -13.23
CA ASP A 13 3.95 8.68 -14.18
C ASP A 13 2.44 8.92 -14.28
N THR A 14 1.85 8.44 -15.37
CA THR A 14 0.39 8.39 -15.51
C THR A 14 -0.19 7.38 -14.53
N ALA A 15 -1.31 7.72 -13.90
CA ALA A 15 -2.02 6.80 -13.02
C ALA A 15 -2.45 5.53 -13.76
N LYS A 16 -2.28 4.39 -13.09
CA LYS A 16 -2.63 3.07 -13.62
C LYS A 16 -3.76 2.48 -12.80
N ASP A 17 -4.85 2.12 -13.46
CA ASP A 17 -5.92 1.34 -12.85
C ASP A 17 -5.42 -0.10 -12.63
N LEU A 18 -5.51 -0.60 -11.40
CA LEU A 18 -5.01 -1.95 -11.06
C LEU A 18 -5.70 -3.05 -11.86
N TYR A 19 -7.02 -2.93 -12.03
CA TYR A 19 -7.76 -3.94 -12.80
C TYR A 19 -7.45 -3.85 -14.30
N ALA A 20 -7.50 -2.67 -14.89
CA ALA A 20 -7.28 -2.49 -16.32
C ALA A 20 -5.86 -2.86 -16.75
N THR A 21 -4.86 -2.57 -15.89
CA THR A 21 -3.45 -2.79 -16.21
C THR A 21 -2.96 -4.19 -15.85
N TYR A 22 -3.33 -4.68 -14.65
CA TYR A 22 -2.79 -5.93 -14.10
C TYR A 22 -3.84 -6.98 -13.77
N ARG A 23 -5.12 -6.69 -13.97
CA ARG A 23 -6.23 -7.56 -13.60
C ARG A 23 -6.25 -7.91 -12.11
N LEU A 24 -5.92 -6.93 -11.27
CA LEU A 24 -5.82 -7.07 -9.82
C LEU A 24 -6.96 -6.36 -9.11
N TYR A 25 -7.45 -6.99 -8.04
CA TYR A 25 -8.39 -6.39 -7.11
C TYR A 25 -7.79 -6.37 -5.71
N ILE A 26 -8.22 -5.41 -4.91
CA ILE A 26 -7.95 -5.41 -3.48
C ILE A 26 -9.11 -6.08 -2.76
N LEU A 27 -8.84 -7.19 -2.08
CA LEU A 27 -9.80 -7.91 -1.25
C LEU A 27 -9.87 -7.32 0.15
N GLU A 28 -8.71 -7.02 0.73
CA GLU A 28 -8.58 -6.53 2.09
C GLU A 28 -7.35 -5.64 2.21
N SER A 29 -7.45 -4.61 3.04
CA SER A 29 -6.28 -3.81 3.41
C SER A 29 -6.27 -3.61 4.92
N LYS A 30 -5.08 -3.71 5.51
CA LYS A 30 -4.84 -3.46 6.94
C LYS A 30 -3.82 -2.37 7.08
N GLY A 31 -4.14 -1.34 7.85
CA GLY A 31 -3.22 -0.23 8.13
C GLY A 31 -3.16 0.85 7.04
N LEU A 32 -3.78 0.66 5.88
CA LEU A 32 -3.70 1.62 4.77
C LEU A 32 -4.42 2.94 5.09
N TRP A 33 -5.54 2.85 5.79
CA TRP A 33 -6.39 4.00 6.12
C TRP A 33 -6.38 4.33 7.61
N ASP A 34 -5.49 3.70 8.38
CA ASP A 34 -5.36 3.96 9.81
C ASP A 34 -4.80 5.36 10.05
N LEU A 35 -5.23 5.96 11.16
CA LEU A 35 -4.66 7.23 11.58
C LEU A 35 -3.23 7.03 12.09
N PRO A 36 -2.32 7.95 11.76
CA PRO A 36 -0.93 7.81 12.18
C PRO A 36 -0.77 7.99 13.70
N THR A 37 0.14 7.22 14.28
CA THR A 37 0.49 7.31 15.70
C THR A 37 1.61 8.33 15.89
N ARG A 38 1.47 9.22 16.86
CA ARG A 38 2.52 10.18 17.21
C ARG A 38 3.75 9.47 17.74
N LYS A 39 4.92 10.02 17.45
CA LYS A 39 6.14 9.61 18.11
C LYS A 39 6.07 9.96 19.59
N GLU A 40 6.67 9.11 20.42
CA GLU A 40 6.79 9.41 21.84
C GLU A 40 7.52 10.73 22.06
N ALA A 41 6.96 11.54 22.95
CA ALA A 41 7.61 12.78 23.38
C ALA A 41 8.78 12.44 24.30
N TYR A 42 9.84 13.24 24.21
CA TYR A 42 10.93 13.15 25.18
C TYR A 42 10.42 13.55 26.55
N ALA A 43 10.69 12.74 27.55
CA ALA A 43 10.28 12.98 28.93
C ALA A 43 11.51 12.89 29.86
N GLU A 44 11.59 13.83 30.77
CA GLU A 44 12.63 13.92 31.80
C GLU A 44 12.02 13.64 33.16
N LYS A 45 12.45 12.57 33.82
CA LYS A 45 11.98 12.21 35.17
C LYS A 45 12.75 12.95 36.23
N TRP A 46 12.05 13.43 37.25
CA TRP A 46 12.67 14.07 38.38
C TRP A 46 12.97 13.06 39.49
N TYR A 47 14.16 13.17 40.08
CA TYR A 47 14.56 12.30 41.18
C TYR A 47 13.94 12.68 42.53
N ASP A 48 13.71 13.96 42.72
CA ASP A 48 13.29 14.55 43.99
C ASP A 48 11.85 15.00 44.01
N LYS A 49 11.13 14.80 42.93
CA LYS A 49 9.72 15.20 42.77
C LYS A 49 8.91 14.09 42.11
N ASN A 50 7.63 14.07 42.38
CA ASN A 50 6.71 13.22 41.64
C ASN A 50 6.49 13.77 40.23
N GLY A 51 6.50 12.86 39.26
CA GLY A 51 6.18 13.20 37.87
C GLY A 51 7.39 13.34 36.97
N GLN A 52 7.14 13.92 35.84
CA GLN A 52 8.11 14.12 34.76
C GLN A 52 7.78 15.36 33.96
N LYS A 53 8.78 15.93 33.30
CA LYS A 53 8.61 17.00 32.33
C LYS A 53 8.57 16.37 30.93
N VAL A 54 7.57 16.70 30.13
CA VAL A 54 7.39 16.17 28.78
C VAL A 54 7.63 17.30 27.77
N TYR A 55 8.44 17.00 26.77
CA TYR A 55 8.77 17.95 25.69
C TYR A 55 8.06 17.49 24.42
N GLU A 56 6.90 18.05 24.15
CA GLU A 56 6.14 17.76 22.94
C GLU A 56 6.45 18.78 21.84
N PRO A 57 6.73 18.33 20.61
CA PRO A 57 6.89 19.27 19.51
C PRO A 57 5.57 19.97 19.19
N VAL A 58 5.64 21.25 18.87
CA VAL A 58 4.46 22.05 18.49
C VAL A 58 3.81 21.50 17.24
N THR A 59 4.63 21.05 16.26
CA THR A 59 4.15 20.36 15.09
C THR A 59 4.18 18.86 15.36
N PRO A 60 3.06 18.14 15.25
CA PRO A 60 3.05 16.69 15.50
C PRO A 60 3.99 15.95 14.57
N VAL A 61 4.71 14.97 15.13
CA VAL A 61 5.59 14.06 14.39
C VAL A 61 5.02 12.65 14.55
N TYR A 62 4.89 11.94 13.45
CA TYR A 62 4.26 10.62 13.43
C TYR A 62 5.27 9.51 13.17
N GLN A 63 4.98 8.34 13.72
CA GLN A 63 5.76 7.13 13.46
C GLN A 63 5.40 6.58 12.08
N PRO A 64 6.35 5.91 11.40
CA PRO A 64 6.01 5.13 10.22
C PRO A 64 4.91 4.12 10.53
N THR A 65 4.01 3.92 9.59
CA THR A 65 2.90 2.96 9.71
C THR A 65 3.18 1.77 8.80
N GLU A 66 2.93 0.57 9.29
CA GLU A 66 3.06 -0.65 8.53
C GLU A 66 1.69 -1.31 8.35
N GLY A 67 1.54 -2.04 7.27
CA GLY A 67 0.31 -2.76 6.99
C GLY A 67 0.45 -3.75 5.87
N SER A 68 -0.67 -4.32 5.46
CA SER A 68 -0.72 -5.29 4.38
C SER A 68 -1.95 -5.09 3.50
N ILE A 69 -1.83 -5.49 2.25
CA ILE A 69 -2.92 -5.49 1.28
C ILE A 69 -2.99 -6.89 0.67
N THR A 70 -4.19 -7.46 0.66
CA THR A 70 -4.45 -8.74 0.00
C THR A 70 -5.10 -8.47 -1.34
N PHE A 71 -4.49 -9.00 -2.39
CA PHE A 71 -4.95 -8.86 -3.77
C PHE A 71 -5.53 -10.16 -4.29
N ALA A 72 -6.44 -10.05 -5.23
CA ALA A 72 -6.90 -11.14 -6.07
C ALA A 72 -6.54 -10.85 -7.53
N ALA A 73 -6.01 -11.86 -8.22
CA ALA A 73 -5.62 -11.77 -9.62
C ALA A 73 -6.50 -12.68 -10.46
N LEU A 74 -7.08 -12.13 -11.51
CA LEU A 74 -7.94 -12.86 -12.45
C LEU A 74 -7.18 -13.24 -13.73
N GLY A 75 -7.48 -14.42 -14.24
CA GLY A 75 -6.96 -14.92 -15.50
C GLY A 75 -6.44 -16.35 -15.41
N ASP A 76 -5.88 -16.85 -16.49
CA ASP A 76 -5.18 -18.12 -16.45
C ASP A 76 -3.85 -18.01 -15.70
N VAL A 77 -3.23 -19.15 -15.37
CA VAL A 77 -2.02 -19.18 -14.53
C VAL A 77 -0.87 -18.37 -15.15
N GLU A 78 -0.67 -18.47 -16.46
CA GLU A 78 0.43 -17.76 -17.13
C GLU A 78 0.19 -16.24 -17.18
N THR A 79 -1.03 -15.83 -17.48
CA THR A 79 -1.42 -14.41 -17.46
C THR A 79 -1.30 -13.82 -16.05
N VAL A 80 -1.75 -14.54 -15.03
CA VAL A 80 -1.64 -14.13 -13.63
C VAL A 80 -0.18 -13.99 -13.22
N LYS A 81 0.67 -14.95 -13.52
CA LYS A 81 2.11 -14.85 -13.23
C LYS A 81 2.77 -13.65 -13.90
N THR A 82 2.45 -13.40 -15.17
CA THR A 82 2.99 -12.26 -15.91
C THR A 82 2.54 -10.94 -15.30
N ASN A 83 1.26 -10.83 -14.98
CA ASN A 83 0.70 -9.62 -14.38
C ASN A 83 1.27 -9.34 -12.98
N ILE A 84 1.41 -10.37 -12.14
CA ILE A 84 2.00 -10.23 -10.80
C ILE A 84 3.46 -9.78 -10.91
N ARG A 85 4.24 -10.34 -11.81
CA ARG A 85 5.63 -9.96 -12.01
C ARG A 85 5.77 -8.53 -12.52
N SER A 86 4.91 -8.11 -13.45
CA SER A 86 4.88 -6.75 -13.97
C SER A 86 4.50 -5.75 -12.87
N PHE A 87 3.50 -6.07 -12.06
CA PHE A 87 3.10 -5.26 -10.93
C PHE A 87 4.21 -5.13 -9.89
N TYR A 88 4.82 -6.24 -9.49
CA TYR A 88 5.94 -6.24 -8.54
C TYR A 88 7.11 -5.41 -9.05
N SER A 89 7.49 -5.58 -10.30
CA SER A 89 8.56 -4.79 -10.92
C SER A 89 8.25 -3.29 -10.89
N TYR A 90 7.02 -2.92 -11.19
CA TYR A 90 6.61 -1.51 -11.17
C TYR A 90 6.68 -0.90 -9.77
N ILE A 91 6.14 -1.57 -8.75
CA ILE A 91 6.08 -1.02 -7.40
C ILE A 91 7.43 -1.03 -6.68
N THR A 92 8.36 -1.91 -7.07
CA THR A 92 9.68 -2.01 -6.43
C THR A 92 10.78 -1.24 -7.17
N ASN A 93 10.50 -0.72 -8.35
CA ASN A 93 11.45 0.08 -9.10
C ASN A 93 11.82 1.35 -8.31
N VAL A 94 13.13 1.63 -8.20
CA VAL A 94 13.63 2.80 -7.49
C VAL A 94 13.81 3.94 -8.47
N ILE A 95 13.20 5.07 -8.17
CA ILE A 95 13.37 6.31 -8.93
C ILE A 95 14.45 7.14 -8.23
N PRO A 96 15.56 7.49 -8.90
CA PRO A 96 16.60 8.35 -8.30
C PRO A 96 16.02 9.71 -7.89
N ALA A 97 16.42 10.20 -6.72
CA ALA A 97 16.00 11.52 -6.23
C ALA A 97 16.53 12.65 -7.13
N THR A 98 17.74 12.46 -7.67
CA THR A 98 18.38 13.36 -8.63
C THR A 98 19.17 12.50 -9.62
N PRO A 99 19.21 12.85 -10.92
CA PRO A 99 20.00 12.09 -11.89
C PRO A 99 21.46 11.92 -11.43
N GLY A 100 21.94 10.67 -11.43
CA GLY A 100 23.32 10.35 -11.05
C GLY A 100 23.55 10.12 -9.56
N THR A 101 22.53 10.24 -8.69
CA THR A 101 22.65 9.90 -7.27
C THR A 101 22.39 8.41 -7.05
N PRO A 102 23.09 7.76 -6.06
CA PRO A 102 22.85 6.35 -5.73
C PRO A 102 21.60 6.13 -4.88
N TYR A 103 20.92 7.19 -4.46
CA TYR A 103 19.74 7.14 -3.60
C TYR A 103 18.48 7.54 -4.34
N GLY A 104 17.40 6.90 -4.04
CA GLY A 104 16.10 7.19 -4.60
C GLY A 104 14.98 6.60 -3.75
N SER A 105 13.79 6.52 -4.32
CA SER A 105 12.61 5.98 -3.65
C SER A 105 11.87 5.00 -4.54
N SER A 106 11.40 3.91 -3.96
CA SER A 106 10.46 2.98 -4.58
C SER A 106 9.00 3.24 -4.15
N SER A 107 8.76 4.31 -3.39
CA SER A 107 7.41 4.66 -2.94
C SER A 107 6.48 4.93 -4.12
N PHE A 108 5.23 4.55 -3.95
CA PHE A 108 4.19 4.80 -4.93
C PHE A 108 2.89 5.22 -4.23
N SER A 109 2.05 5.93 -4.94
CA SER A 109 0.74 6.35 -4.44
C SER A 109 -0.31 5.32 -4.79
N ILE A 110 -1.24 5.08 -3.87
CA ILE A 110 -2.40 4.21 -4.07
C ILE A 110 -3.66 4.92 -3.56
N TRP A 111 -4.75 4.79 -4.28
CA TRP A 111 -6.03 5.36 -3.85
C TRP A 111 -7.20 4.54 -4.38
N ASN A 112 -8.32 4.67 -3.69
CA ASN A 112 -9.59 4.15 -4.15
C ASN A 112 -10.20 5.16 -5.14
N ASP A 113 -10.59 4.72 -6.31
CA ASP A 113 -11.13 5.57 -7.37
C ASP A 113 -12.41 6.30 -6.96
N VAL A 114 -13.18 5.76 -6.02
CA VAL A 114 -14.38 6.43 -5.48
C VAL A 114 -14.01 7.70 -4.72
N TRP A 115 -12.89 7.67 -3.99
CA TRP A 115 -12.43 8.84 -3.20
C TRP A 115 -11.52 9.77 -4.01
N GLY A 116 -10.94 9.27 -5.09
CA GLY A 116 -10.09 10.02 -5.99
C GLY A 116 -8.63 10.16 -5.52
N GLU A 117 -7.81 10.72 -6.38
CA GLU A 117 -6.37 10.88 -6.16
C GLU A 117 -6.05 11.78 -4.96
N SER A 118 -6.93 12.72 -4.61
CA SER A 118 -6.74 13.61 -3.45
C SER A 118 -6.67 12.85 -2.12
N ALA A 119 -7.24 11.64 -2.05
CA ALA A 119 -7.22 10.76 -0.88
C ALA A 119 -6.14 9.67 -0.98
N LYS A 120 -5.10 9.89 -1.78
CA LYS A 120 -4.01 8.92 -1.98
C LYS A 120 -3.19 8.71 -0.72
N GLN A 121 -2.65 7.49 -0.58
CA GLN A 121 -1.61 7.16 0.39
C GLN A 121 -0.32 6.83 -0.36
N VAL A 122 0.80 7.32 0.15
CA VAL A 122 2.13 7.02 -0.38
C VAL A 122 2.71 5.88 0.43
N ILE A 123 2.91 4.74 -0.20
CA ILE A 123 3.39 3.52 0.44
C ILE A 123 4.64 2.98 -0.24
N ARG A 124 5.40 2.18 0.49
CA ARG A 124 6.59 1.48 -0.02
C ARG A 124 6.43 -0.01 0.26
N CYS A 125 6.66 -0.84 -0.75
CA CYS A 125 6.63 -2.29 -0.58
C CYS A 125 7.77 -2.75 0.32
N THR A 126 7.46 -3.47 1.39
CA THR A 126 8.45 -4.07 2.31
C THR A 126 8.48 -5.59 2.21
N GLY A 127 7.46 -6.21 1.67
CA GLY A 127 7.39 -7.65 1.47
C GLY A 127 6.29 -8.01 0.50
N PHE A 128 6.43 -9.14 -0.16
CA PHE A 128 5.50 -9.62 -1.15
C PHE A 128 5.38 -11.14 -1.01
N GLU A 129 4.22 -11.59 -0.57
CA GLU A 129 4.00 -13.01 -0.28
C GLU A 129 3.04 -13.60 -1.29
N ILE A 130 3.58 -14.46 -2.13
CA ILE A 130 2.79 -15.43 -2.89
C ILE A 130 3.03 -16.76 -2.19
N GLY A 131 2.01 -17.30 -1.49
CA GLY A 131 2.16 -18.56 -0.77
C GLY A 131 2.75 -19.67 -1.65
N ALA A 132 3.26 -20.74 -1.05
CA ALA A 132 3.81 -21.91 -1.76
C ALA A 132 2.82 -22.51 -2.76
N LYS A 133 1.53 -22.33 -2.50
CA LYS A 133 0.44 -22.49 -3.45
C LYS A 133 -0.32 -21.20 -3.51
N MET A 134 -0.50 -20.62 -4.70
CA MET A 134 -1.41 -19.50 -4.84
C MET A 134 -2.78 -19.90 -4.30
N SER A 135 -3.28 -19.13 -3.34
CA SER A 135 -4.62 -19.34 -2.82
C SER A 135 -5.64 -19.10 -3.92
N TYR A 136 -6.75 -19.78 -3.83
CA TYR A 136 -7.79 -19.77 -4.83
C TYR A 136 -9.09 -19.37 -4.18
N GLN A 137 -9.71 -18.30 -4.63
CA GLN A 137 -10.96 -17.79 -4.09
C GLN A 137 -11.95 -17.42 -5.19
N ASP A 138 -13.21 -17.56 -4.89
CA ASP A 138 -14.26 -17.02 -5.73
C ASP A 138 -14.46 -15.55 -5.43
N VAL A 139 -14.33 -14.71 -6.44
CA VAL A 139 -14.56 -13.28 -6.36
C VAL A 139 -15.60 -12.85 -7.37
N GLN A 140 -16.20 -11.70 -7.13
CA GLN A 140 -17.16 -11.11 -8.02
C GLN A 140 -16.48 -10.60 -9.31
N ASP A 141 -17.02 -10.97 -10.47
CA ASP A 141 -16.55 -10.45 -11.75
C ASP A 141 -16.90 -8.97 -11.87
N LEU A 142 -15.91 -8.09 -12.10
CA LEU A 142 -16.16 -6.66 -12.27
C LEU A 142 -16.96 -6.32 -13.53
N GLN A 143 -16.83 -7.12 -14.57
CA GLN A 143 -17.57 -6.92 -15.81
C GLN A 143 -18.99 -7.47 -15.72
N ASN A 144 -19.21 -8.44 -14.84
CA ASN A 144 -20.47 -9.14 -14.67
C ASN A 144 -20.70 -9.38 -13.16
N PRO A 145 -21.24 -8.38 -12.42
CA PRO A 145 -21.35 -8.44 -10.96
C PRO A 145 -22.16 -9.62 -10.41
N ASP A 146 -23.03 -10.21 -11.22
CA ASP A 146 -23.84 -11.37 -10.83
C ASP A 146 -23.08 -12.70 -10.93
N ARG A 147 -21.85 -12.66 -11.41
CA ARG A 147 -21.03 -13.86 -11.64
C ARG A 147 -19.84 -13.90 -10.67
N LEU A 148 -19.63 -15.08 -10.08
CA LEU A 148 -18.41 -15.38 -9.34
C LEU A 148 -17.37 -16.00 -10.28
N VAL A 149 -16.15 -15.54 -10.20
CA VAL A 149 -14.99 -16.07 -10.92
C VAL A 149 -13.89 -16.43 -9.95
N SER A 150 -13.13 -17.43 -10.29
CA SER A 150 -12.00 -17.85 -9.46
C SER A 150 -10.82 -16.92 -9.61
N ALA A 151 -10.15 -16.63 -8.50
CA ALA A 151 -9.01 -15.73 -8.45
C ALA A 151 -7.88 -16.31 -7.61
N TYR A 152 -6.66 -15.96 -7.98
CA TYR A 152 -5.47 -16.27 -7.20
C TYR A 152 -5.21 -15.10 -6.24
N THR A 153 -4.87 -15.41 -4.99
CA THR A 153 -4.63 -14.39 -3.97
C THR A 153 -3.15 -14.30 -3.60
N PHE A 154 -2.70 -13.10 -3.32
CA PHE A 154 -1.37 -12.81 -2.80
C PHE A 154 -1.41 -11.59 -1.89
N SER A 155 -0.37 -11.41 -1.08
CA SER A 155 -0.30 -10.32 -0.12
C SER A 155 0.92 -9.45 -0.35
N LEU A 156 0.74 -8.17 -0.12
CA LEU A 156 1.78 -7.15 -0.14
C LEU A 156 1.89 -6.55 1.25
N ASN A 157 3.09 -6.55 1.83
CA ASN A 157 3.38 -5.77 3.04
C ASN A 157 3.94 -4.41 2.63
N PHE A 158 3.52 -3.37 3.32
CA PHE A 158 3.94 -2.02 3.02
C PHE A 158 4.31 -1.22 4.26
N SER A 159 5.03 -0.13 4.05
CA SER A 159 5.31 0.90 5.04
C SER A 159 4.87 2.25 4.50
N ILE A 160 4.22 3.05 5.35
CA ILE A 160 4.01 4.47 5.12
C ILE A 160 5.12 5.18 5.88
N ASP A 161 6.18 5.57 5.18
CA ASP A 161 7.39 6.10 5.80
C ASP A 161 7.19 7.53 6.34
N GLN A 162 6.31 8.30 5.73
CA GLN A 162 6.01 9.68 6.13
C GLN A 162 4.50 9.87 6.24
N PRO A 163 3.88 9.34 7.31
CA PRO A 163 2.44 9.49 7.47
C PRO A 163 2.04 10.95 7.67
N THR A 164 0.93 11.33 7.07
CA THR A 164 0.30 12.64 7.25
C THR A 164 -1.14 12.46 7.69
N LEU A 165 -1.65 13.47 8.35
CA LEU A 165 -3.06 13.48 8.74
C LEU A 165 -3.94 13.96 7.59
#